data_29b40bb8518ecb0e860029fe81120cb8
#
_entry.id   29b40bb8518ecb0e860029fe81120cb8
#
_cell.length_a   1.000
_cell.length_b   1.000
_cell.length_c   1.000
_cell.angle_alpha   90.00
_cell.angle_beta   90.00
_cell.angle_gamma   90.00
#
_symmetry.space_group_name_H-M   'P 1'
#
loop_
_entity.id
_entity.type
_entity.pdbx_description
1 polymer ?
#
loop_
_entity_poly.entity_id
_entity_poly.type
_entity_poly.pdbx_seq_one_letter_code
_entity_poly.pdbx_strand_id
1 'polypeptide(L)'
;SIAVTFAEAIYNTNGGSGAIETSDFSLSISGGTATMSSATPSLIVASGNVYTLGISLSGTPDGSEVLTVAPTDNGLYDGVGNEASTTQSNNTATLNDQAVPIISSVFLALDNSTIAVTFNEAVYNTNGGSGSLQASDFFFSISGGTATLSHAAPISFSASGNVYTLGIGISGTPAGTEVLTVVPVVSEIYDGSGNVASTTQSNNTATLIDLTAPTISSVTSSKENGSYKVGEVIALTITFSEAVTVTGTPQLTLETGDTDA
;
A
#
# COMPACT_ATOMS: atom_id res chain seq x y z
N SER A 1 0.57 -14.05 23.61
CA SER A 1 0.92 -15.23 24.42
C SER A 1 0.56 -16.51 23.71
N ILE A 2 1.22 -17.61 24.10
CA ILE A 2 0.94 -18.96 23.64
C ILE A 2 0.79 -19.88 24.84
N ALA A 3 -0.17 -20.82 24.81
CA ALA A 3 -0.33 -21.85 25.82
C ALA A 3 0.34 -23.16 25.34
N VAL A 4 1.18 -23.72 26.18
CA VAL A 4 1.84 -25.01 25.98
C VAL A 4 1.30 -25.99 27.01
N THR A 5 0.86 -27.17 26.55
CA THR A 5 0.32 -28.21 27.45
C THR A 5 1.26 -29.41 27.42
N PHE A 6 1.72 -29.84 28.58
CA PHE A 6 2.48 -31.08 28.76
C PHE A 6 1.57 -32.22 29.12
N ALA A 7 1.93 -33.44 28.71
CA ALA A 7 1.19 -34.64 29.02
C ALA A 7 1.24 -34.99 30.52
N GLU A 8 2.27 -34.51 31.21
CA GLU A 8 2.51 -34.78 32.64
C GLU A 8 3.09 -33.54 33.34
N ALA A 9 3.27 -33.63 34.65
CA ALA A 9 3.92 -32.54 35.42
C ALA A 9 5.40 -32.44 35.08
N ILE A 10 5.87 -31.23 34.90
CA ILE A 10 7.25 -30.90 34.59
C ILE A 10 7.90 -30.04 35.66
N TYR A 11 9.22 -30.15 35.77
CA TYR A 11 10.07 -29.49 36.76
C TYR A 11 11.34 -28.94 36.07
N ASN A 12 11.97 -27.91 36.62
CA ASN A 12 13.21 -27.39 36.10
C ASN A 12 14.48 -27.99 36.73
N THR A 13 14.31 -28.97 37.61
CA THR A 13 15.42 -29.73 38.20
C THR A 13 15.25 -31.23 38.01
N ASN A 14 16.33 -31.92 37.71
CA ASN A 14 16.34 -33.38 37.67
C ASN A 14 16.03 -33.91 39.08
N GLY A 15 14.93 -34.66 39.21
CA GLY A 15 14.45 -35.21 40.49
C GLY A 15 13.07 -34.70 40.93
N GLY A 16 12.28 -34.14 40.04
CA GLY A 16 10.87 -33.82 40.27
C GLY A 16 10.63 -32.65 41.21
N SER A 17 11.49 -31.65 41.19
CA SER A 17 11.32 -30.45 42.01
C SER A 17 11.73 -29.20 41.20
N GLY A 18 11.48 -28.03 41.81
CA GLY A 18 11.77 -26.74 41.18
C GLY A 18 10.60 -26.19 40.35
N ALA A 19 10.52 -24.90 40.25
CA ALA A 19 9.51 -24.16 39.49
C ALA A 19 10.00 -23.87 38.09
N ILE A 20 9.10 -23.98 37.13
CA ILE A 20 9.36 -23.67 35.74
C ILE A 20 9.53 -22.15 35.58
N GLU A 21 10.58 -21.74 34.89
CA GLU A 21 10.97 -20.36 34.63
C GLU A 21 10.95 -20.06 33.11
N THR A 22 10.97 -18.78 32.75
CA THR A 22 10.99 -18.34 31.35
C THR A 22 12.22 -18.84 30.58
N SER A 23 13.36 -18.99 31.26
CA SER A 23 14.61 -19.51 30.71
C SER A 23 14.57 -20.98 30.30
N ASP A 24 13.56 -21.74 30.80
CA ASP A 24 13.38 -23.16 30.49
C ASP A 24 12.76 -23.39 29.10
N PHE A 25 12.34 -22.29 28.43
CA PHE A 25 11.77 -22.31 27.09
C PHE A 25 12.55 -21.43 26.12
N SER A 26 12.61 -21.87 24.88
CA SER A 26 13.08 -21.09 23.73
C SER A 26 11.96 -20.89 22.73
N LEU A 27 11.83 -19.65 22.25
CA LEU A 27 10.89 -19.24 21.21
C LEU A 27 11.65 -18.89 19.93
N SER A 28 11.12 -19.33 18.81
CA SER A 28 11.59 -18.89 17.48
C SER A 28 10.42 -18.67 16.55
N ILE A 29 10.63 -17.88 15.51
CA ILE A 29 9.61 -17.56 14.50
C ILE A 29 10.22 -17.73 13.10
N SER A 30 9.41 -18.17 12.16
CA SER A 30 9.76 -18.28 10.74
C SER A 30 8.60 -17.81 9.87
N GLY A 31 8.90 -17.32 8.67
CA GLY A 31 7.90 -16.72 7.77
C GLY A 31 7.51 -15.31 8.20
N GLY A 32 6.63 -14.69 7.42
CA GLY A 32 6.03 -13.39 7.67
C GLY A 32 6.96 -12.21 7.79
N THR A 33 6.40 -11.12 8.31
CA THR A 33 7.11 -9.84 8.47
C THR A 33 7.53 -9.56 9.91
N ALA A 34 6.86 -10.16 10.90
CA ALA A 34 7.21 -10.03 12.30
C ALA A 34 8.38 -10.93 12.68
N THR A 35 9.19 -10.49 13.63
CA THR A 35 10.33 -11.22 14.19
C THR A 35 10.27 -11.29 15.70
N MET A 36 11.00 -12.21 16.32
CA MET A 36 11.13 -12.27 17.78
C MET A 36 12.01 -11.14 18.28
N SER A 37 11.52 -10.34 19.26
CA SER A 37 12.38 -9.40 20.00
C SER A 37 13.22 -10.11 21.06
N SER A 38 12.77 -11.28 21.53
CA SER A 38 13.48 -12.13 22.50
C SER A 38 13.13 -13.58 22.24
N ALA A 39 14.14 -14.44 22.23
CA ALA A 39 13.94 -15.89 22.16
C ALA A 39 13.46 -16.49 23.51
N THR A 40 13.58 -15.75 24.61
CA THR A 40 13.06 -16.17 25.93
C THR A 40 11.69 -15.55 26.14
N PRO A 41 10.68 -16.31 26.60
CA PRO A 41 9.37 -15.79 26.96
C PRO A 41 9.47 -14.60 27.93
N SER A 42 8.63 -13.58 27.74
CA SER A 42 8.57 -12.41 28.63
C SER A 42 7.80 -12.65 29.92
N LEU A 43 7.00 -13.72 29.95
CA LEU A 43 6.15 -14.09 31.07
C LEU A 43 5.90 -15.61 31.03
N ILE A 44 5.72 -16.20 32.19
CA ILE A 44 5.18 -17.56 32.36
C ILE A 44 4.09 -17.57 33.42
N VAL A 45 2.97 -18.19 33.10
CA VAL A 45 1.87 -18.45 34.05
C VAL A 45 1.48 -19.90 33.93
N ALA A 46 1.56 -20.62 35.05
CA ALA A 46 1.23 -22.07 35.13
C ALA A 46 -0.17 -22.30 35.70
N SER A 47 -0.88 -23.24 35.10
CA SER A 47 -2.15 -23.79 35.62
C SER A 47 -2.19 -25.28 35.32
N GLY A 48 -1.88 -26.11 36.33
CA GLY A 48 -1.63 -27.52 36.14
C GLY A 48 -0.49 -27.78 35.16
N ASN A 49 -0.73 -28.59 34.14
CA ASN A 49 0.27 -28.87 33.08
C ASN A 49 0.22 -27.88 31.91
N VAL A 50 -0.53 -26.79 32.03
CA VAL A 50 -0.63 -25.74 31.00
C VAL A 50 0.23 -24.53 31.40
N TYR A 51 1.14 -24.12 30.53
CA TYR A 51 2.02 -23.00 30.72
C TYR A 51 1.72 -21.94 29.66
N THR A 52 1.24 -20.78 30.08
CA THR A 52 1.04 -19.62 29.19
C THR A 52 2.31 -18.79 29.14
N LEU A 53 2.92 -18.71 27.97
CA LEU A 53 4.18 -18.01 27.72
C LEU A 53 3.91 -16.65 27.04
N GLY A 54 4.55 -15.60 27.55
CA GLY A 54 4.52 -14.28 26.91
C GLY A 54 5.42 -14.24 25.69
N ILE A 55 4.92 -13.68 24.58
CA ILE A 55 5.64 -13.52 23.32
C ILE A 55 5.97 -12.04 23.15
N SER A 56 7.23 -11.72 22.80
CA SER A 56 7.66 -10.38 22.46
C SER A 56 8.04 -10.33 20.98
N LEU A 57 7.30 -9.53 20.20
CA LEU A 57 7.49 -9.37 18.76
C LEU A 57 8.06 -7.99 18.42
N SER A 58 8.77 -7.93 17.30
CA SER A 58 9.11 -6.72 16.57
C SER A 58 8.46 -6.79 15.19
N GLY A 59 7.76 -5.72 14.80
CA GLY A 59 6.90 -5.71 13.62
C GLY A 59 5.49 -6.23 13.92
N THR A 60 4.63 -6.16 12.92
CA THR A 60 3.23 -6.59 12.99
C THR A 60 3.09 -7.92 12.25
N PRO A 61 2.54 -8.96 12.89
CA PRO A 61 2.30 -10.24 12.21
C PRO A 61 1.33 -10.08 11.03
N ASP A 62 1.63 -10.77 9.93
CA ASP A 62 0.79 -10.82 8.73
C ASP A 62 0.06 -12.17 8.56
N GLY A 63 0.08 -13.02 9.60
CA GLY A 63 -0.59 -14.31 9.60
C GLY A 63 0.17 -15.44 8.89
N SER A 64 1.33 -15.17 8.32
CA SER A 64 2.19 -16.18 7.71
C SER A 64 3.35 -16.63 8.62
N GLU A 65 3.49 -16.01 9.79
CA GLU A 65 4.49 -16.39 10.79
C GLU A 65 4.12 -17.67 11.50
N VAL A 66 5.11 -18.55 11.63
CA VAL A 66 5.02 -19.78 12.42
C VAL A 66 5.91 -19.63 13.65
N LEU A 67 5.29 -19.52 14.82
CA LEU A 67 5.95 -19.54 16.11
C LEU A 67 6.25 -20.99 16.51
N THR A 68 7.48 -21.25 16.94
CA THR A 68 7.93 -22.54 17.50
C THR A 68 8.32 -22.33 18.96
N VAL A 69 7.85 -23.21 19.83
CA VAL A 69 8.24 -23.27 21.24
C VAL A 69 9.00 -24.57 21.49
N ALA A 70 10.15 -24.49 22.13
CA ALA A 70 10.93 -25.66 22.50
C ALA A 70 11.41 -25.56 23.97
N PRO A 71 11.51 -26.68 24.71
CA PRO A 71 12.32 -26.72 25.91
C PRO A 71 13.76 -26.33 25.63
N THR A 72 14.42 -25.67 26.55
CA THR A 72 15.89 -25.49 26.49
C THR A 72 16.57 -26.79 26.94
N ASP A 73 17.80 -26.99 26.46
CA ASP A 73 18.62 -28.13 26.88
C ASP A 73 18.84 -28.09 28.40
N ASN A 74 18.61 -29.23 29.07
CA ASN A 74 18.62 -29.36 30.53
C ASN A 74 17.63 -28.39 31.27
N GLY A 75 16.60 -27.89 30.60
CA GLY A 75 15.64 -26.95 31.19
C GLY A 75 14.45 -27.61 31.86
N LEU A 76 13.94 -28.71 31.33
CA LEU A 76 12.71 -29.34 31.78
C LEU A 76 12.86 -30.86 32.01
N TYR A 77 12.31 -31.35 33.11
CA TYR A 77 12.32 -32.77 33.50
C TYR A 77 10.95 -33.20 33.96
N ASP A 78 10.65 -34.52 33.84
CA ASP A 78 9.52 -35.16 34.52
C ASP A 78 9.82 -35.41 36.01
N GLY A 79 8.84 -36.00 36.72
CA GLY A 79 8.96 -36.30 38.15
C GLY A 79 9.97 -37.40 38.53
N VAL A 80 10.49 -38.14 37.54
CA VAL A 80 11.50 -39.22 37.77
C VAL A 80 12.87 -38.85 37.17
N GLY A 81 12.99 -37.64 36.57
CA GLY A 81 14.25 -37.06 36.09
C GLY A 81 14.56 -37.30 34.62
N ASN A 82 13.58 -37.72 33.81
CA ASN A 82 13.79 -37.76 32.35
C ASN A 82 13.66 -36.36 31.79
N GLU A 83 14.64 -35.99 30.98
CA GLU A 83 14.69 -34.66 30.31
C GLU A 83 13.68 -34.58 29.16
N ALA A 84 12.97 -33.44 29.07
CA ALA A 84 12.09 -33.14 27.95
C ALA A 84 12.91 -32.93 26.66
N SER A 85 12.51 -33.61 25.57
CA SER A 85 13.19 -33.46 24.28
C SER A 85 13.10 -32.01 23.76
N THR A 86 14.23 -31.47 23.31
CA THR A 86 14.27 -30.19 22.60
C THR A 86 13.65 -30.27 21.20
N THR A 87 13.50 -31.50 20.64
CA THR A 87 12.81 -31.73 19.37
C THR A 87 11.38 -32.18 19.63
N GLN A 88 10.43 -31.34 19.24
CA GLN A 88 9.00 -31.55 19.40
C GLN A 88 8.30 -31.60 18.03
N SER A 89 7.13 -32.22 17.93
CA SER A 89 6.37 -32.36 16.68
C SER A 89 5.05 -31.54 16.64
N ASN A 90 4.61 -31.03 17.78
CA ASN A 90 3.34 -30.30 17.94
C ASN A 90 3.52 -29.01 18.77
N ASN A 91 4.64 -28.35 18.54
CA ASN A 91 5.12 -27.18 19.29
C ASN A 91 5.10 -25.90 18.46
N THR A 92 4.32 -25.86 17.40
CA THR A 92 4.20 -24.71 16.49
C THR A 92 2.79 -24.14 16.48
N ALA A 93 2.67 -22.84 16.29
CA ALA A 93 1.42 -22.14 16.06
C ALA A 93 1.60 -21.00 15.06
N THR A 94 0.66 -20.83 14.15
CA THR A 94 0.61 -19.65 13.28
C THR A 94 0.15 -18.46 14.10
N LEU A 95 0.82 -17.30 13.94
CA LEU A 95 0.39 -16.06 14.57
C LEU A 95 -0.87 -15.52 13.89
N ASN A 96 -1.70 -14.85 14.67
CA ASN A 96 -2.84 -14.15 14.12
C ASN A 96 -2.37 -12.94 13.33
N ASP A 97 -2.93 -12.75 12.14
CA ASP A 97 -2.74 -11.57 11.33
C ASP A 97 -3.26 -10.32 12.06
N GLN A 98 -2.43 -9.29 12.12
CA GLN A 98 -2.71 -7.97 12.66
C GLN A 98 -2.27 -6.86 11.69
N ALA A 99 -1.76 -7.24 10.51
CA ALA A 99 -1.40 -6.30 9.47
C ALA A 99 -2.68 -5.73 8.85
N VAL A 100 -2.70 -4.43 8.62
CA VAL A 100 -3.86 -3.79 7.98
C VAL A 100 -3.65 -3.75 6.46
N PRO A 101 -4.69 -3.93 5.65
CA PRO A 101 -4.59 -3.78 4.21
C PRO A 101 -4.12 -2.38 3.82
N ILE A 102 -3.17 -2.31 2.91
CA ILE A 102 -2.67 -1.07 2.34
C ILE A 102 -2.69 -1.12 0.80
N ILE A 103 -2.83 0.05 0.19
CA ILE A 103 -2.64 0.20 -1.25
C ILE A 103 -1.14 0.07 -1.54
N SER A 104 -0.77 -0.97 -2.27
CA SER A 104 0.62 -1.23 -2.67
C SER A 104 1.02 -0.43 -3.91
N SER A 105 0.07 -0.17 -4.82
CA SER A 105 0.30 0.65 -6.01
C SER A 105 -0.99 1.14 -6.64
N VAL A 106 -0.88 2.22 -7.43
CA VAL A 106 -1.93 2.68 -8.33
C VAL A 106 -1.39 2.85 -9.75
N PHE A 107 -2.25 2.64 -10.74
CA PHE A 107 -1.94 2.86 -12.15
C PHE A 107 -3.08 3.63 -12.82
N LEU A 108 -2.77 4.81 -13.34
CA LEU A 108 -3.72 5.69 -14.03
C LEU A 108 -3.77 5.37 -15.52
N ALA A 109 -4.95 5.30 -16.12
CA ALA A 109 -5.13 5.19 -17.56
C ALA A 109 -4.69 6.49 -18.27
N LEU A 110 -4.15 6.36 -19.49
CA LEU A 110 -3.59 7.49 -20.26
C LEU A 110 -4.64 8.56 -20.63
N ASP A 111 -5.90 8.20 -20.64
CA ASP A 111 -7.04 9.11 -20.90
C ASP A 111 -7.68 9.64 -19.61
N ASN A 112 -7.08 9.37 -18.44
CA ASN A 112 -7.59 9.71 -17.11
C ASN A 112 -8.98 9.12 -16.78
N SER A 113 -9.46 8.14 -17.54
CA SER A 113 -10.80 7.59 -17.35
C SER A 113 -10.90 6.64 -16.15
N THR A 114 -9.81 5.98 -15.82
CA THR A 114 -9.76 4.98 -14.73
C THR A 114 -8.43 4.99 -14.00
N ILE A 115 -8.48 4.54 -12.74
CA ILE A 115 -7.29 4.21 -11.94
C ILE A 115 -7.43 2.78 -11.42
N ALA A 116 -6.39 1.97 -11.66
CA ALA A 116 -6.29 0.65 -11.06
C ALA A 116 -5.58 0.78 -9.70
N VAL A 117 -6.18 0.23 -8.67
CA VAL A 117 -5.67 0.22 -7.28
C VAL A 117 -5.35 -1.22 -6.93
N THR A 118 -4.13 -1.48 -6.45
CA THR A 118 -3.70 -2.81 -6.01
C THR A 118 -3.48 -2.78 -4.50
N PHE A 119 -4.09 -3.72 -3.77
CA PHE A 119 -3.80 -3.94 -2.36
C PHE A 119 -2.67 -4.97 -2.19
N ASN A 120 -1.97 -4.90 -1.06
CA ASN A 120 -0.93 -5.85 -0.68
C ASN A 120 -1.46 -7.27 -0.45
N GLU A 121 -2.76 -7.40 -0.17
CA GLU A 121 -3.45 -8.63 0.20
C GLU A 121 -4.89 -8.66 -0.30
N ALA A 122 -5.60 -9.76 -0.07
CA ALA A 122 -7.02 -9.88 -0.39
C ALA A 122 -7.87 -9.04 0.57
N VAL A 123 -8.80 -8.26 0.01
CA VAL A 123 -9.66 -7.38 0.80
C VAL A 123 -11.14 -7.61 0.52
N TYR A 124 -11.96 -7.29 1.52
CA TYR A 124 -13.39 -7.57 1.59
C TYR A 124 -14.14 -6.35 2.15
N ASN A 125 -15.43 -6.21 1.86
CA ASN A 125 -16.24 -5.13 2.43
C ASN A 125 -17.01 -5.52 3.70
N THR A 126 -16.78 -6.72 4.21
CA THR A 126 -17.31 -7.15 5.51
C THR A 126 -16.20 -7.72 6.39
N ASN A 127 -16.26 -7.42 7.66
CA ASN A 127 -15.37 -7.99 8.66
C ASN A 127 -15.51 -9.53 8.68
N GLY A 128 -14.37 -10.24 8.57
CA GLY A 128 -14.33 -11.70 8.57
C GLY A 128 -14.16 -12.35 7.19
N GLY A 129 -13.60 -11.64 6.22
CA GLY A 129 -13.13 -12.22 4.95
C GLY A 129 -14.24 -12.60 3.97
N SER A 130 -15.33 -11.85 3.97
CA SER A 130 -16.44 -12.05 3.03
C SER A 130 -16.95 -10.76 2.42
N GLY A 131 -17.77 -10.88 1.37
CA GLY A 131 -18.27 -9.75 0.63
C GLY A 131 -17.29 -9.22 -0.42
N SER A 132 -17.81 -8.54 -1.43
CA SER A 132 -17.03 -7.95 -2.50
C SER A 132 -17.02 -6.44 -2.36
N LEU A 133 -15.88 -5.80 -2.63
CA LEU A 133 -15.77 -4.35 -2.65
C LEU A 133 -16.70 -3.74 -3.71
N GLN A 134 -17.05 -2.49 -3.50
CA GLN A 134 -17.90 -1.68 -4.36
C GLN A 134 -17.27 -0.29 -4.55
N ALA A 135 -17.80 0.48 -5.50
CA ALA A 135 -17.34 1.85 -5.74
C ALA A 135 -17.43 2.74 -4.49
N SER A 136 -18.46 2.55 -3.68
CA SER A 136 -18.69 3.31 -2.44
C SER A 136 -17.64 3.09 -1.35
N ASP A 137 -16.84 2.02 -1.45
CA ASP A 137 -15.81 1.68 -0.46
C ASP A 137 -14.52 2.50 -0.68
N PHE A 138 -14.50 3.31 -1.76
CA PHE A 138 -13.40 4.20 -2.13
C PHE A 138 -13.82 5.66 -2.19
N PHE A 139 -12.91 6.54 -1.84
CA PHE A 139 -13.06 7.97 -1.92
C PHE A 139 -11.92 8.58 -2.73
N PHE A 140 -12.27 9.50 -3.64
CA PHE A 140 -11.34 10.29 -4.43
C PHE A 140 -11.24 11.71 -3.93
N SER A 141 -10.04 12.25 -3.96
CA SER A 141 -9.78 13.69 -3.89
C SER A 141 -8.79 14.10 -4.96
N ILE A 142 -8.84 15.36 -5.38
CA ILE A 142 -7.92 15.94 -6.36
C ILE A 142 -7.37 17.25 -5.82
N SER A 143 -6.10 17.51 -6.11
CA SER A 143 -5.43 18.77 -5.75
C SER A 143 -4.53 19.25 -6.88
N GLY A 144 -4.25 20.54 -6.93
CA GLY A 144 -3.50 21.16 -8.03
C GLY A 144 -4.34 21.38 -9.27
N GLY A 145 -3.75 22.05 -10.29
CA GLY A 145 -4.34 22.29 -11.60
C GLY A 145 -5.69 22.98 -11.60
N THR A 146 -6.44 22.81 -12.70
CA THR A 146 -7.77 23.41 -12.91
C THR A 146 -8.90 22.39 -13.04
N ALA A 147 -8.59 21.14 -13.38
CA ALA A 147 -9.58 20.08 -13.43
C ALA A 147 -10.01 19.66 -12.02
N THR A 148 -11.27 19.26 -11.89
CA THR A 148 -11.90 18.86 -10.63
C THR A 148 -12.58 17.51 -10.78
N LEU A 149 -12.94 16.88 -9.67
CA LEU A 149 -13.79 15.68 -9.69
C LEU A 149 -15.27 16.07 -9.82
N SER A 150 -15.99 15.41 -10.73
CA SER A 150 -17.44 15.49 -10.79
C SER A 150 -18.12 14.67 -9.68
N HIS A 151 -17.43 13.63 -9.18
CA HIS A 151 -17.88 12.76 -8.10
C HIS A 151 -16.68 12.37 -7.23
N ALA A 152 -16.85 12.39 -5.92
CA ALA A 152 -15.84 11.95 -4.96
C ALA A 152 -15.77 10.42 -4.81
N ALA A 153 -16.80 9.69 -5.26
CA ALA A 153 -16.78 8.23 -5.36
C ALA A 153 -16.52 7.81 -6.82
N PRO A 154 -15.93 6.64 -7.05
CA PRO A 154 -15.76 6.08 -8.39
C PRO A 154 -17.10 5.97 -9.14
N ILE A 155 -17.11 6.32 -10.43
CA ILE A 155 -18.30 6.25 -11.30
C ILE A 155 -18.49 4.88 -11.94
N SER A 156 -17.47 4.02 -11.89
CA SER A 156 -17.51 2.60 -12.28
C SER A 156 -16.54 1.81 -11.44
N PHE A 157 -16.77 0.48 -11.39
CA PHE A 157 -16.00 -0.42 -10.57
C PHE A 157 -15.87 -1.78 -11.26
N SER A 158 -14.66 -2.35 -11.26
CA SER A 158 -14.41 -3.75 -11.59
C SER A 158 -13.24 -4.29 -10.76
N ALA A 159 -13.21 -5.61 -10.52
CA ALA A 159 -12.19 -6.26 -9.72
C ALA A 159 -11.61 -7.49 -10.43
N SER A 160 -10.31 -7.70 -10.25
CA SER A 160 -9.58 -8.89 -10.72
C SER A 160 -8.47 -9.23 -9.72
N GLY A 161 -8.69 -10.25 -8.89
CA GLY A 161 -7.81 -10.53 -7.74
C GLY A 161 -7.76 -9.34 -6.80
N ASN A 162 -6.55 -8.92 -6.42
CA ASN A 162 -6.32 -7.76 -5.54
C ASN A 162 -6.25 -6.42 -6.29
N VAL A 163 -6.61 -6.39 -7.59
CA VAL A 163 -6.62 -5.19 -8.43
C VAL A 163 -8.05 -4.71 -8.64
N TYR A 164 -8.31 -3.46 -8.31
CA TYR A 164 -9.61 -2.80 -8.41
C TYR A 164 -9.50 -1.63 -9.38
N THR A 165 -10.23 -1.70 -10.51
CA THR A 165 -10.26 -0.63 -11.50
C THR A 165 -11.45 0.28 -11.22
N LEU A 166 -11.16 1.53 -10.92
CA LEU A 166 -12.09 2.55 -10.47
C LEU A 166 -12.26 3.62 -11.56
N GLY A 167 -13.49 3.89 -11.97
CA GLY A 167 -13.79 4.95 -12.93
C GLY A 167 -13.70 6.33 -12.30
N ILE A 168 -13.04 7.26 -12.98
CA ILE A 168 -12.83 8.62 -12.53
C ILE A 168 -13.78 9.56 -13.27
N GLY A 169 -14.58 10.32 -12.54
CA GLY A 169 -15.39 11.40 -13.10
C GLY A 169 -14.61 12.73 -13.00
N ILE A 170 -14.08 13.23 -14.13
CA ILE A 170 -13.36 14.49 -14.21
C ILE A 170 -14.24 15.57 -14.85
N SER A 171 -14.18 16.79 -14.32
CA SER A 171 -14.75 18.00 -14.87
C SER A 171 -13.64 18.99 -15.22
N GLY A 172 -13.68 19.51 -16.43
CA GLY A 172 -12.59 20.32 -17.01
C GLY A 172 -11.55 19.45 -17.72
N THR A 173 -10.52 20.08 -18.28
CA THR A 173 -9.42 19.41 -18.98
C THR A 173 -8.20 19.39 -18.07
N PRO A 174 -7.66 18.20 -17.71
CA PRO A 174 -6.43 18.11 -16.93
C PRO A 174 -5.23 18.74 -17.64
N ALA A 175 -4.40 19.42 -16.87
CA ALA A 175 -3.19 20.12 -17.33
C ALA A 175 -1.90 19.42 -16.87
N GLY A 176 -1.98 18.18 -16.39
CA GLY A 176 -0.84 17.40 -15.93
C GLY A 176 -0.24 17.85 -14.58
N THR A 177 -0.93 18.75 -13.88
CA THR A 177 -0.53 19.25 -12.56
C THR A 177 -1.46 18.82 -11.43
N GLU A 178 -2.56 18.22 -11.79
CA GLU A 178 -3.53 17.67 -10.86
C GLU A 178 -3.03 16.34 -10.27
N VAL A 179 -3.14 16.20 -8.97
CA VAL A 179 -2.85 14.95 -8.24
C VAL A 179 -4.15 14.34 -7.74
N LEU A 180 -4.51 13.20 -8.28
CA LEU A 180 -5.60 12.36 -7.81
C LEU A 180 -5.10 11.54 -6.62
N THR A 181 -5.89 11.48 -5.56
CA THR A 181 -5.65 10.63 -4.38
C THR A 181 -6.84 9.69 -4.20
N VAL A 182 -6.55 8.41 -3.97
CA VAL A 182 -7.54 7.36 -3.68
C VAL A 182 -7.36 6.92 -2.23
N VAL A 183 -8.43 6.85 -1.45
CA VAL A 183 -8.39 6.30 -0.09
C VAL A 183 -9.54 5.32 0.14
N PRO A 184 -9.33 4.27 0.95
CA PRO A 184 -10.41 3.47 1.52
C PRO A 184 -11.37 4.34 2.33
N VAL A 185 -12.67 4.09 2.23
CA VAL A 185 -13.65 4.67 3.15
C VAL A 185 -13.51 4.00 4.51
N VAL A 186 -13.60 4.78 5.58
CA VAL A 186 -13.44 4.30 6.97
C VAL A 186 -14.37 3.12 7.24
N SER A 187 -13.81 2.02 7.70
CA SER A 187 -14.53 0.80 8.10
C SER A 187 -15.37 0.14 6.99
N GLU A 188 -14.98 0.32 5.73
CA GLU A 188 -15.64 -0.33 4.59
C GLU A 188 -14.75 -1.39 3.92
N ILE A 189 -13.45 -1.41 4.20
CA ILE A 189 -12.51 -2.38 3.62
C ILE A 189 -11.76 -3.09 4.74
N TYR A 190 -11.74 -4.43 4.68
CA TYR A 190 -11.13 -5.33 5.66
C TYR A 190 -10.31 -6.40 4.96
N ASP A 191 -9.32 -6.97 5.64
CA ASP A 191 -8.68 -8.23 5.24
C ASP A 191 -9.52 -9.46 5.65
N GLY A 192 -8.97 -10.66 5.42
CA GLY A 192 -9.58 -11.92 5.82
C GLY A 192 -9.62 -12.15 7.33
N SER A 193 -8.79 -11.48 8.09
CA SER A 193 -8.66 -11.57 9.55
C SER A 193 -9.52 -10.54 10.28
N GLY A 194 -10.06 -9.55 9.54
CA GLY A 194 -10.92 -8.50 10.06
C GLY A 194 -10.19 -7.21 10.42
N ASN A 195 -8.91 -7.05 10.01
CA ASN A 195 -8.20 -5.79 10.16
C ASN A 195 -8.72 -4.77 9.14
N VAL A 196 -8.99 -3.55 9.60
CA VAL A 196 -9.53 -2.47 8.75
C VAL A 196 -8.42 -1.84 7.92
N ALA A 197 -8.67 -1.64 6.62
CA ALA A 197 -7.73 -0.95 5.75
C ALA A 197 -7.41 0.45 6.28
N SER A 198 -6.14 0.81 6.25
CA SER A 198 -5.69 2.15 6.65
C SER A 198 -6.28 3.21 5.73
N THR A 199 -6.79 4.31 6.29
CA THR A 199 -7.15 5.51 5.51
C THR A 199 -5.94 6.39 5.20
N THR A 200 -4.81 6.15 5.89
CA THR A 200 -3.52 6.80 5.58
C THR A 200 -2.72 5.87 4.71
N GLN A 201 -2.55 6.26 3.45
CA GLN A 201 -1.87 5.48 2.42
C GLN A 201 -0.65 6.25 1.89
N SER A 202 0.37 5.55 1.37
CA SER A 202 1.57 6.17 0.80
C SER A 202 1.70 5.98 -0.72
N ASN A 203 0.99 5.00 -1.30
CA ASN A 203 1.10 4.63 -2.72
C ASN A 203 -0.25 4.79 -3.44
N ASN A 204 -1.03 5.80 -3.06
CA ASN A 204 -2.42 5.98 -3.43
C ASN A 204 -2.66 7.24 -4.28
N THR A 205 -1.61 7.82 -4.84
CA THR A 205 -1.70 9.07 -5.64
C THR A 205 -1.22 8.85 -7.05
N ALA A 206 -1.82 9.55 -8.01
CA ALA A 206 -1.38 9.62 -9.39
C ALA A 206 -1.55 11.04 -9.93
N THR A 207 -0.55 11.54 -10.67
CA THR A 207 -0.68 12.80 -11.40
C THR A 207 -1.49 12.54 -12.66
N LEU A 208 -2.52 13.34 -12.92
CA LEU A 208 -3.34 13.24 -14.12
C LEU A 208 -2.47 13.52 -15.36
N ILE A 209 -2.79 12.82 -16.43
CA ILE A 209 -2.17 13.05 -17.75
C ILE A 209 -2.66 14.39 -18.29
N ASP A 210 -1.77 15.21 -18.83
CA ASP A 210 -2.11 16.44 -19.53
C ASP A 210 -2.91 16.12 -20.80
N LEU A 211 -4.12 16.66 -20.89
CA LEU A 211 -5.00 16.58 -22.05
C LEU A 211 -5.28 17.98 -22.64
N THR A 212 -4.57 19.01 -22.17
CA THR A 212 -4.70 20.37 -22.66
C THR A 212 -3.96 20.49 -23.99
N ALA A 213 -4.64 20.97 -25.01
CA ALA A 213 -3.98 21.20 -26.28
C ALA A 213 -3.10 22.47 -26.22
N PRO A 214 -1.90 22.45 -26.81
CA PRO A 214 -1.05 23.62 -26.86
C PRO A 214 -1.68 24.77 -27.65
N THR A 215 -1.54 25.98 -27.15
CA THR A 215 -2.01 27.20 -27.80
C THR A 215 -0.84 28.15 -28.08
N ILE A 216 -1.00 29.05 -29.07
CA ILE A 216 -0.02 30.10 -29.31
C ILE A 216 -0.24 31.19 -28.27
N SER A 217 0.79 31.44 -27.43
CA SER A 217 0.75 32.48 -26.40
C SER A 217 1.14 33.84 -26.98
N SER A 218 2.09 33.88 -27.94
CA SER A 218 2.50 35.11 -28.60
C SER A 218 3.17 34.83 -29.95
N VAL A 219 3.10 35.83 -30.84
CA VAL A 219 3.90 35.93 -32.04
C VAL A 219 4.63 37.28 -31.98
N THR A 220 5.94 37.28 -32.04
CA THR A 220 6.75 38.48 -31.91
C THR A 220 7.78 38.57 -33.01
N SER A 221 8.27 39.78 -33.30
CA SER A 221 9.38 40.03 -34.19
C SER A 221 10.54 40.71 -33.44
N SER A 222 11.77 40.42 -33.84
CA SER A 222 12.96 41.12 -33.35
C SER A 222 13.13 42.51 -33.97
N LYS A 223 12.32 42.83 -34.99
CA LYS A 223 12.32 44.12 -35.69
C LYS A 223 11.20 45.00 -35.16
N GLU A 224 11.47 46.32 -35.06
CA GLU A 224 10.45 47.31 -34.73
C GLU A 224 9.47 47.49 -35.91
N ASN A 225 8.29 48.07 -35.61
CA ASN A 225 7.32 48.39 -36.66
C ASN A 225 7.92 49.44 -37.62
N GLY A 226 7.89 49.17 -38.91
CA GLY A 226 8.47 50.08 -39.92
C GLY A 226 8.50 49.49 -41.33
N SER A 227 8.97 50.29 -42.30
CA SER A 227 9.19 49.83 -43.67
C SER A 227 10.58 49.24 -43.83
N TYR A 228 10.66 48.05 -44.42
CA TYR A 228 11.89 47.29 -44.63
C TYR A 228 12.21 47.15 -46.14
N LYS A 229 13.49 47.02 -46.48
CA LYS A 229 13.91 46.80 -47.84
C LYS A 229 13.70 45.37 -48.31
N VAL A 230 13.51 45.22 -49.62
CA VAL A 230 13.47 43.90 -50.26
C VAL A 230 14.76 43.12 -49.94
N GLY A 231 14.61 41.88 -49.48
CA GLY A 231 15.71 40.99 -49.10
C GLY A 231 16.13 41.11 -47.64
N GLU A 232 15.51 41.96 -46.84
CA GLU A 232 15.78 42.04 -45.42
C GLU A 232 15.07 40.89 -44.67
N VAL A 233 15.81 40.17 -43.78
CA VAL A 233 15.28 39.07 -43.02
C VAL A 233 14.65 39.59 -41.73
N ILE A 234 13.39 39.23 -41.52
CA ILE A 234 12.66 39.51 -40.29
C ILE A 234 12.45 38.16 -39.56
N ALA A 235 13.11 37.98 -38.41
CA ALA A 235 12.93 36.81 -37.60
C ALA A 235 11.62 36.94 -36.80
N LEU A 236 10.75 35.92 -36.91
CA LEU A 236 9.52 35.79 -36.14
C LEU A 236 9.69 34.70 -35.09
N THR A 237 9.23 34.98 -33.88
CA THR A 237 9.21 34.04 -32.76
C THR A 237 7.76 33.71 -32.40
N ILE A 238 7.43 32.44 -32.43
CA ILE A 238 6.12 31.92 -31.97
C ILE A 238 6.37 31.24 -30.62
N THR A 239 5.65 31.69 -29.59
CA THR A 239 5.69 31.09 -28.26
C THR A 239 4.39 30.32 -28.03
N PHE A 240 4.52 29.07 -27.61
CA PHE A 240 3.38 28.22 -27.24
C PHE A 240 3.20 28.22 -25.73
N SER A 241 1.99 27.83 -25.30
CA SER A 241 1.63 27.66 -23.88
C SER A 241 2.43 26.54 -23.20
N GLU A 242 2.91 25.57 -23.99
CA GLU A 242 3.63 24.38 -23.55
C GLU A 242 4.62 23.90 -24.63
N ALA A 243 5.39 22.88 -24.32
CA ALA A 243 6.33 22.28 -25.26
C ALA A 243 5.59 21.57 -26.39
N VAL A 244 5.94 21.87 -27.64
CA VAL A 244 5.31 21.29 -28.84
C VAL A 244 6.30 20.49 -29.66
N THR A 245 5.82 19.42 -30.31
CA THR A 245 6.54 18.70 -31.35
C THR A 245 5.99 19.15 -32.70
N VAL A 246 6.83 19.80 -33.50
CA VAL A 246 6.45 20.30 -34.85
C VAL A 246 6.62 19.18 -35.85
N THR A 247 5.55 18.83 -36.59
CA THR A 247 5.58 17.89 -37.71
C THR A 247 5.11 18.55 -39.00
N GLY A 248 5.67 18.13 -40.15
CA GLY A 248 5.34 18.73 -41.45
C GLY A 248 5.93 20.12 -41.66
N THR A 249 5.22 20.96 -42.39
CA THR A 249 5.59 22.34 -42.73
C THR A 249 4.51 23.31 -42.21
N PRO A 250 4.64 23.80 -40.97
CA PRO A 250 3.68 24.76 -40.46
C PRO A 250 3.77 26.09 -41.26
N GLN A 251 2.64 26.73 -41.40
CA GLN A 251 2.53 28.00 -42.10
C GLN A 251 2.06 29.10 -41.15
N LEU A 252 2.59 30.30 -41.32
CA LEU A 252 2.14 31.51 -40.64
C LEU A 252 1.62 32.51 -41.70
N THR A 253 0.36 32.87 -41.60
CA THR A 253 -0.21 33.92 -42.45
C THR A 253 0.20 35.29 -41.89
N LEU A 254 0.78 36.12 -42.72
CA LEU A 254 1.19 37.48 -42.36
C LEU A 254 0.28 38.49 -43.03
N GLU A 255 -0.19 39.48 -42.27
CA GLU A 255 -0.83 40.68 -42.76
C GLU A 255 0.28 41.65 -43.23
N THR A 256 0.44 41.88 -44.54
CA THR A 256 1.56 42.66 -45.10
C THR A 256 1.10 43.94 -45.86
N GLY A 257 -0.14 44.35 -45.70
CA GLY A 257 -0.68 45.55 -46.35
C GLY A 257 -2.21 45.55 -46.42
N ASP A 258 -2.77 46.37 -47.32
CA ASP A 258 -4.21 46.56 -47.48
C ASP A 258 -4.98 45.33 -48.04
N THR A 259 -4.25 44.30 -48.44
CA THR A 259 -4.80 42.99 -48.91
C THR A 259 -4.00 41.86 -48.30
N ASP A 260 -4.70 40.89 -47.74
CA ASP A 260 -4.11 39.66 -47.20
C ASP A 260 -3.29 38.93 -48.30
N ALA A 261 -2.12 38.42 -47.92
CA ALA A 261 -1.23 37.68 -48.82
C ALA A 261 -1.61 36.20 -48.88
#